data_1f97424a7a3540748d7598bf6152ebe3
#
_entry.id   1f97424a7a3540748d7598bf6152ebe3
#
_cell.length_a   1.000
_cell.length_b   1.000
_cell.length_c   1.000
_cell.angle_alpha   90.00
_cell.angle_beta   90.00
_cell.angle_gamma   90.00
#
_symmetry.space_group_name_H-M   'P 1'
#
loop_
_entity.id
_entity.type
_entity.pdbx_description
1 polymer ?
#
loop_
_entity_poly.entity_id
_entity_poly.type
_entity_poly.pdbx_seq_one_letter_code
_entity_poly.pdbx_strand_id
1 'polypeptide(L)'
;SLELHKGEFLALLGGNGTGKTTSMKLLAGLKKAYRGELTITGTVGMLPQNPQALFVKSTVRADLLEILPKSERKTERLAQVVSLCKLAELLDRHPYDLSGGEQQRAALAKILLLNPDILLLDEPTKGLDAEFKQVFGQILRTLQASGVAILMVSHDIEFCAKYADRCALFFDGNIVTEAEPRTFFSGNSFYTTAANRIARDILPEAVTPEDVIAACGGAAQPEPALPEYQRIPPAL
;
A
#
# COMPACT_ATOMS: atom_id res chain seq x y z
N SER A 1 15.79 15.21 -0.87
CA SER A 1 14.92 14.81 -2.01
C SER A 1 14.44 13.40 -1.78
N LEU A 2 13.33 13.02 -2.38
CA LEU A 2 12.79 11.65 -2.40
C LEU A 2 12.36 11.36 -3.82
N GLU A 3 12.75 10.22 -4.33
CA GLU A 3 12.36 9.75 -5.67
C GLU A 3 11.58 8.45 -5.53
N LEU A 4 10.56 8.26 -6.35
CA LEU A 4 9.77 7.04 -6.45
C LEU A 4 9.75 6.57 -7.89
N HIS A 5 10.17 5.35 -8.13
CA HIS A 5 10.30 4.77 -9.47
C HIS A 5 9.10 3.90 -9.84
N LYS A 6 8.87 3.75 -11.14
CA LYS A 6 7.82 2.89 -11.66
C LYS A 6 8.01 1.44 -11.20
N GLY A 7 6.95 0.84 -10.65
CA GLY A 7 6.99 -0.52 -10.12
C GLY A 7 7.79 -0.66 -8.82
N GLU A 8 8.06 0.45 -8.14
CA GLU A 8 8.72 0.45 -6.83
C GLU A 8 7.69 0.57 -5.70
N PHE A 9 7.93 -0.13 -4.60
CA PHE A 9 7.21 0.04 -3.35
C PHE A 9 8.13 0.68 -2.30
N LEU A 10 7.93 1.98 -2.06
CA LEU A 10 8.62 2.77 -1.06
C LEU A 10 7.76 2.93 0.19
N ALA A 11 8.28 2.51 1.35
CA ALA A 11 7.67 2.74 2.65
C ALA A 11 8.26 3.99 3.33
N LEU A 12 7.40 4.92 3.71
CA LEU A 12 7.77 6.13 4.43
C LEU A 12 7.43 5.98 5.91
N LEU A 13 8.44 5.80 6.75
CA LEU A 13 8.35 5.61 8.18
C LEU A 13 8.64 6.93 8.93
N GLY A 14 8.20 7.02 10.17
CA GLY A 14 8.49 8.21 11.01
C GLY A 14 7.45 8.42 12.09
N GLY A 15 7.76 9.25 13.08
CA GLY A 15 6.88 9.56 14.21
C GLY A 15 5.57 10.24 13.83
N ASN A 16 4.62 10.27 14.77
CA ASN A 16 3.37 11.02 14.59
C ASN A 16 3.66 12.53 14.54
N GLY A 17 2.87 13.25 13.74
CA GLY A 17 3.00 14.71 13.64
C GLY A 17 4.18 15.22 12.80
N THR A 18 5.02 14.35 12.23
CA THR A 18 6.17 14.77 11.41
C THR A 18 5.81 15.35 10.04
N GLY A 19 4.55 15.27 9.63
CA GLY A 19 4.09 15.84 8.35
C GLY A 19 3.84 14.82 7.23
N LYS A 20 3.96 13.50 7.47
CA LYS A 20 3.79 12.45 6.45
C LYS A 20 2.46 12.54 5.69
N THR A 21 1.33 12.58 6.41
CA THR A 21 -0.01 12.76 5.80
C THR A 21 -0.11 14.07 5.01
N THR A 22 0.55 15.14 5.47
CA THR A 22 0.60 16.40 4.74
C THR A 22 1.37 16.26 3.43
N SER A 23 2.50 15.58 3.46
CA SER A 23 3.28 15.27 2.25
C SER A 23 2.47 14.42 1.28
N MET A 24 1.73 13.41 1.76
CA MET A 24 0.83 12.61 0.92
C MET A 24 -0.24 13.46 0.22
N LYS A 25 -0.84 14.42 0.96
CA LYS A 25 -1.83 15.35 0.38
C LYS A 25 -1.23 16.31 -0.64
N LEU A 26 0.04 16.69 -0.48
CA LEU A 26 0.78 17.48 -1.48
C LEU A 26 1.00 16.66 -2.76
N LEU A 27 1.47 15.41 -2.60
CA LEU A 27 1.69 14.49 -3.71
C LEU A 27 0.39 14.14 -4.44
N ALA A 28 -0.72 14.04 -3.72
CA ALA A 28 -2.06 13.82 -4.31
C ALA A 28 -2.65 15.08 -4.97
N GLY A 29 -1.96 16.23 -4.96
CA GLY A 29 -2.48 17.48 -5.49
C GLY A 29 -3.60 18.13 -4.65
N LEU A 30 -3.88 17.60 -3.45
CA LEU A 30 -4.91 18.12 -2.54
C LEU A 30 -4.46 19.33 -1.75
N LYS A 31 -3.15 19.63 -1.75
CA LYS A 31 -2.54 20.83 -1.18
C LYS A 31 -1.47 21.37 -2.10
N LYS A 32 -1.21 22.67 -2.04
CA LYS A 32 -0.09 23.31 -2.75
C LYS A 32 1.17 23.29 -1.89
N ALA A 33 2.31 23.00 -2.50
CA ALA A 33 3.60 23.12 -1.85
C ALA A 33 3.91 24.60 -1.59
N TYR A 34 4.38 24.91 -0.39
CA TYR A 34 4.82 26.28 -0.06
C TYR A 34 6.24 26.58 -0.58
N ARG A 35 7.11 25.55 -0.59
CA ARG A 35 8.50 25.61 -1.11
C ARG A 35 8.87 24.25 -1.71
N GLY A 36 9.89 24.27 -2.57
CA GLY A 36 10.42 23.06 -3.22
C GLY A 36 9.79 22.81 -4.57
N GLU A 37 10.32 21.83 -5.25
CA GLU A 37 9.84 21.35 -6.54
C GLU A 37 9.21 19.98 -6.39
N LEU A 38 8.11 19.76 -7.07
CA LEU A 38 7.40 18.50 -7.12
C LEU A 38 7.14 18.14 -8.59
N THR A 39 7.76 17.08 -9.06
CA THR A 39 7.53 16.54 -10.39
C THR A 39 6.82 15.20 -10.28
N ILE A 40 5.64 15.11 -10.88
CA ILE A 40 4.85 13.88 -10.92
C ILE A 40 4.52 13.55 -12.36
N THR A 41 4.86 12.34 -12.78
CA THR A 41 4.53 11.85 -14.12
C THR A 41 3.50 10.74 -14.00
N GLY A 42 2.31 10.97 -14.54
CA GLY A 42 1.20 10.00 -14.51
C GLY A 42 0.08 10.36 -13.53
N THR A 43 -0.87 9.47 -13.41
CA THR A 43 -2.07 9.62 -12.58
C THR A 43 -1.81 9.14 -11.14
N VAL A 44 -2.29 9.90 -10.16
CA VAL A 44 -2.12 9.60 -8.74
C VAL A 44 -3.44 9.16 -8.15
N GLY A 45 -3.45 8.00 -7.50
CA GLY A 45 -4.53 7.54 -6.62
C GLY A 45 -4.10 7.59 -5.17
N MET A 46 -4.95 8.07 -4.27
CA MET A 46 -4.65 8.13 -2.84
C MET A 46 -5.69 7.39 -2.01
N LEU A 47 -5.23 6.43 -1.21
CA LEU A 47 -6.01 5.77 -0.17
C LEU A 47 -5.77 6.50 1.15
N PRO A 48 -6.76 7.25 1.67
CA PRO A 48 -6.61 7.98 2.92
C PRO A 48 -6.66 7.03 4.12
N GLN A 49 -6.15 7.48 5.26
CA GLN A 49 -6.17 6.73 6.54
C GLN A 49 -7.58 6.30 6.96
N ASN A 50 -8.62 7.11 6.68
CA ASN A 50 -10.02 6.72 6.86
C ASN A 50 -10.64 6.37 5.51
N PRO A 51 -10.82 5.07 5.18
CA PRO A 51 -11.39 4.64 3.92
C PRO A 51 -12.85 5.04 3.74
N GLN A 52 -13.59 5.26 4.84
CA GLN A 52 -15.00 5.67 4.79
C GLN A 52 -15.21 7.01 4.07
N ALA A 53 -14.21 7.88 4.08
CA ALA A 53 -14.27 9.16 3.37
C ALA A 53 -14.46 9.02 1.84
N LEU A 54 -14.23 7.83 1.30
CA LEU A 54 -14.38 7.55 -0.13
C LEU A 54 -15.76 7.02 -0.50
N PHE A 55 -16.59 6.61 0.46
CA PHE A 55 -17.89 5.99 0.18
C PHE A 55 -19.01 7.02 0.20
N VAL A 56 -19.81 7.04 -0.87
CA VAL A 56 -20.91 7.99 -1.08
C VAL A 56 -22.22 7.32 -1.48
N LYS A 57 -22.21 6.00 -1.73
CA LYS A 57 -23.40 5.24 -2.16
C LYS A 57 -23.83 4.23 -1.09
N SER A 58 -25.04 3.71 -1.27
CA SER A 58 -25.64 2.75 -0.34
C SER A 58 -25.12 1.32 -0.51
N THR A 59 -24.40 1.00 -1.59
CA THR A 59 -23.77 -0.32 -1.78
C THR A 59 -22.38 -0.17 -2.36
N VAL A 60 -21.50 -1.14 -2.05
CA VAL A 60 -20.15 -1.21 -2.62
C VAL A 60 -20.20 -1.20 -4.14
N ARG A 61 -21.10 -1.99 -4.73
CA ARG A 61 -21.30 -2.04 -6.19
C ARG A 61 -21.59 -0.66 -6.78
N ALA A 62 -22.49 0.08 -6.17
CA ALA A 62 -22.88 1.41 -6.65
C ALA A 62 -21.71 2.41 -6.53
N ASP A 63 -20.93 2.33 -5.47
CA ASP A 63 -19.72 3.15 -5.27
C ASP A 63 -18.65 2.87 -6.33
N LEU A 64 -18.42 1.59 -6.64
CA LEU A 64 -17.45 1.20 -7.67
C LEU A 64 -17.90 1.60 -9.07
N LEU A 65 -19.20 1.45 -9.38
CA LEU A 65 -19.76 1.79 -10.68
C LEU A 65 -19.78 3.29 -10.97
N GLU A 66 -19.85 4.13 -9.94
CA GLU A 66 -19.88 5.60 -10.09
C GLU A 66 -18.61 6.15 -10.73
N ILE A 67 -17.46 5.59 -10.40
CA ILE A 67 -16.16 6.07 -10.87
C ILE A 67 -15.87 5.65 -12.32
N LEU A 68 -16.44 4.52 -12.74
CA LEU A 68 -16.14 3.98 -14.04
C LEU A 68 -16.77 4.82 -15.15
N PRO A 69 -15.98 5.25 -16.15
CA PRO A 69 -16.52 5.90 -17.34
C PRO A 69 -17.49 4.97 -18.05
N LYS A 70 -18.43 5.54 -18.79
CA LYS A 70 -19.35 4.79 -19.67
C LYS A 70 -18.56 4.26 -20.87
N SER A 71 -17.92 3.12 -20.73
CA SER A 71 -17.14 2.45 -21.78
C SER A 71 -17.52 0.98 -21.88
N GLU A 72 -17.26 0.36 -23.02
CA GLU A 72 -17.51 -1.08 -23.25
C GLU A 72 -16.72 -1.98 -22.30
N ARG A 73 -15.56 -1.53 -21.83
CA ARG A 73 -14.68 -2.26 -20.88
C ARG A 73 -15.04 -2.08 -19.41
N LYS A 74 -16.13 -1.38 -19.11
CA LYS A 74 -16.56 -1.10 -17.74
C LYS A 74 -16.75 -2.38 -16.91
N THR A 75 -17.42 -3.37 -17.48
CA THR A 75 -17.73 -4.64 -16.79
C THR A 75 -16.47 -5.48 -16.56
N GLU A 76 -15.58 -5.54 -17.53
CA GLU A 76 -14.31 -6.26 -17.44
C GLU A 76 -13.40 -5.65 -16.34
N ARG A 77 -13.28 -4.32 -16.35
CA ARG A 77 -12.46 -3.60 -15.34
C ARG A 77 -13.01 -3.78 -13.94
N LEU A 78 -14.33 -3.68 -13.78
CA LEU A 78 -14.97 -3.94 -12.49
C LEU A 78 -14.70 -5.36 -12.01
N ALA A 79 -14.89 -6.36 -12.88
CA ALA A 79 -14.67 -7.77 -12.53
C ALA A 79 -13.22 -8.02 -12.10
N GLN A 80 -12.24 -7.47 -12.82
CA GLN A 80 -10.83 -7.58 -12.48
C GLN A 80 -10.54 -7.03 -11.07
N VAL A 81 -10.97 -5.81 -10.80
CA VAL A 81 -10.69 -5.13 -9.51
C VAL A 81 -11.46 -5.81 -8.36
N VAL A 82 -12.71 -6.22 -8.59
CA VAL A 82 -13.51 -6.98 -7.61
C VAL A 82 -12.82 -8.31 -7.24
N SER A 83 -12.31 -9.03 -8.24
CA SER A 83 -11.58 -10.28 -8.02
C SER A 83 -10.27 -10.05 -7.27
N LEU A 84 -9.46 -9.08 -7.69
CA LEU A 84 -8.19 -8.73 -7.05
C LEU A 84 -8.38 -8.36 -5.58
N CYS A 85 -9.38 -7.52 -5.28
CA CYS A 85 -9.65 -7.05 -3.93
C CYS A 85 -10.56 -8.00 -3.12
N LYS A 86 -10.92 -9.16 -3.66
CA LYS A 86 -11.80 -10.16 -3.01
C LYS A 86 -13.10 -9.56 -2.49
N LEU A 87 -13.86 -8.86 -3.35
CA LEU A 87 -15.07 -8.14 -2.98
C LEU A 87 -16.37 -8.78 -3.48
N ALA A 88 -16.32 -9.93 -4.16
CA ALA A 88 -17.48 -10.53 -4.83
C ALA A 88 -18.71 -10.66 -3.92
N GLU A 89 -18.53 -11.13 -2.69
CA GLU A 89 -19.61 -11.35 -1.72
C GLU A 89 -20.03 -10.07 -0.97
N LEU A 90 -19.32 -8.97 -1.18
CA LEU A 90 -19.52 -7.71 -0.46
C LEU A 90 -20.20 -6.65 -1.31
N LEU A 91 -20.39 -6.90 -2.61
CA LEU A 91 -20.84 -5.90 -3.56
C LEU A 91 -22.20 -5.29 -3.25
N ASP A 92 -23.12 -6.06 -2.68
CA ASP A 92 -24.48 -5.63 -2.39
C ASP A 92 -24.66 -5.17 -0.94
N ARG A 93 -23.58 -5.16 -0.14
CA ARG A 93 -23.56 -4.65 1.23
C ARG A 93 -23.39 -3.13 1.25
N HIS A 94 -23.87 -2.52 2.32
CA HIS A 94 -23.59 -1.11 2.59
C HIS A 94 -22.11 -0.95 3.03
N PRO A 95 -21.36 0.03 2.51
CA PRO A 95 -19.94 0.19 2.83
C PRO A 95 -19.64 0.35 4.33
N TYR A 96 -20.55 0.94 5.08
CA TYR A 96 -20.39 1.11 6.54
C TYR A 96 -20.69 -0.16 7.36
N ASP A 97 -21.30 -1.19 6.75
CA ASP A 97 -21.55 -2.48 7.40
C ASP A 97 -20.37 -3.46 7.19
N LEU A 98 -19.33 -3.03 6.50
CA LEU A 98 -18.12 -3.79 6.28
C LEU A 98 -17.17 -3.69 7.48
N SER A 99 -16.42 -4.76 7.73
CA SER A 99 -15.27 -4.72 8.66
C SER A 99 -14.21 -3.73 8.17
N GLY A 100 -13.30 -3.31 9.06
CA GLY A 100 -12.25 -2.36 8.71
C GLY A 100 -11.39 -2.84 7.52
N GLY A 101 -11.04 -4.12 7.48
CA GLY A 101 -10.28 -4.70 6.37
C GLY A 101 -11.06 -4.78 5.05
N GLU A 102 -12.36 -5.08 5.11
CA GLU A 102 -13.25 -5.07 3.95
C GLU A 102 -13.44 -3.65 3.40
N GLN A 103 -13.61 -2.65 4.29
CA GLN A 103 -13.67 -1.23 3.90
C GLN A 103 -12.38 -0.79 3.21
N GLN A 104 -11.22 -1.20 3.74
CA GLN A 104 -9.92 -0.86 3.17
C GLN A 104 -9.77 -1.44 1.76
N ARG A 105 -10.16 -2.71 1.55
CA ARG A 105 -10.14 -3.34 0.22
C ARG A 105 -11.15 -2.71 -0.75
N ALA A 106 -12.34 -2.37 -0.28
CA ALA A 106 -13.35 -1.70 -1.10
C ALA A 106 -12.89 -0.28 -1.52
N ALA A 107 -12.28 0.47 -0.60
CA ALA A 107 -11.72 1.78 -0.89
C ALA A 107 -10.53 1.69 -1.86
N LEU A 108 -9.64 0.71 -1.68
CA LEU A 108 -8.55 0.43 -2.62
C LEU A 108 -9.09 0.10 -4.01
N ALA A 109 -10.09 -0.79 -4.09
CA ALA A 109 -10.74 -1.14 -5.36
C ALA A 109 -11.28 0.11 -6.09
N LYS A 110 -11.92 1.01 -5.34
CA LYS A 110 -12.42 2.28 -5.88
C LYS A 110 -11.32 3.11 -6.53
N ILE A 111 -10.14 3.20 -5.89
CA ILE A 111 -9.00 3.93 -6.43
C ILE A 111 -8.39 3.21 -7.64
N LEU A 112 -8.30 1.89 -7.61
CA LEU A 112 -7.73 1.10 -8.70
C LEU A 112 -8.55 1.19 -9.99
N LEU A 113 -9.86 1.46 -9.90
CA LEU A 113 -10.71 1.72 -11.06
C LEU A 113 -10.30 2.98 -11.83
N LEU A 114 -9.62 3.94 -11.18
CA LEU A 114 -9.02 5.12 -11.83
C LEU A 114 -7.73 4.80 -12.60
N ASN A 115 -7.24 3.56 -12.53
CA ASN A 115 -6.01 3.08 -13.18
C ASN A 115 -4.77 3.94 -12.86
N PRO A 116 -4.45 4.17 -11.59
CA PRO A 116 -3.37 5.06 -11.21
C PRO A 116 -2.00 4.52 -11.64
N ASP A 117 -1.09 5.44 -12.01
CA ASP A 117 0.33 5.16 -12.19
C ASP A 117 1.07 5.12 -10.85
N ILE A 118 0.60 5.93 -9.91
CA ILE A 118 1.15 6.10 -8.58
C ILE A 118 0.04 5.89 -7.55
N LEU A 119 0.27 4.98 -6.61
CA LEU A 119 -0.64 4.68 -5.51
C LEU A 119 -0.04 5.20 -4.19
N LEU A 120 -0.72 6.15 -3.59
CA LEU A 120 -0.39 6.72 -2.29
C LEU A 120 -1.27 6.07 -1.21
N LEU A 121 -0.65 5.53 -0.16
CA LEU A 121 -1.33 4.79 0.89
C LEU A 121 -1.00 5.40 2.27
N ASP A 122 -2.00 5.95 2.95
CA ASP A 122 -1.82 6.60 4.26
C ASP A 122 -2.32 5.66 5.38
N GLU A 123 -1.38 5.00 6.08
CA GLU A 123 -1.63 4.04 7.17
C GLU A 123 -2.62 2.91 6.81
N PRO A 124 -2.48 2.25 5.66
CA PRO A 124 -3.50 1.33 5.14
C PRO A 124 -3.65 0.03 5.94
N THR A 125 -2.63 -0.33 6.75
CA THR A 125 -2.63 -1.58 7.56
C THR A 125 -3.16 -1.38 8.97
N LYS A 126 -3.52 -0.16 9.33
CA LYS A 126 -4.02 0.16 10.67
C LYS A 126 -5.34 -0.54 10.96
N GLY A 127 -5.36 -1.34 12.03
CA GLY A 127 -6.56 -2.07 12.46
C GLY A 127 -6.87 -3.32 11.63
N LEU A 128 -5.98 -3.73 10.72
CA LEU A 128 -6.07 -5.00 10.01
C LEU A 128 -5.50 -6.14 10.86
N ASP A 129 -6.15 -7.29 10.85
CA ASP A 129 -5.58 -8.52 11.38
C ASP A 129 -4.47 -9.09 10.46
N ALA A 130 -3.80 -10.14 10.93
CA ALA A 130 -2.65 -10.70 10.23
C ALA A 130 -3.03 -11.31 8.86
N GLU A 131 -4.20 -11.94 8.74
CA GLU A 131 -4.67 -12.55 7.50
C GLU A 131 -4.97 -11.47 6.45
N PHE A 132 -5.69 -10.40 6.84
CA PHE A 132 -5.96 -9.27 5.95
C PHE A 132 -4.70 -8.54 5.53
N LYS A 133 -3.70 -8.40 6.42
CA LYS A 133 -2.41 -7.82 6.06
C LYS A 133 -1.70 -8.63 4.97
N GLN A 134 -1.74 -9.95 5.05
CA GLN A 134 -1.17 -10.82 4.01
C GLN A 134 -1.86 -10.60 2.66
N VAL A 135 -3.20 -10.65 2.64
CA VAL A 135 -3.97 -10.40 1.41
C VAL A 135 -3.67 -9.01 0.84
N PHE A 136 -3.62 -7.99 1.70
CA PHE A 136 -3.32 -6.61 1.29
C PHE A 136 -1.91 -6.49 0.70
N GLY A 137 -0.91 -7.10 1.34
CA GLY A 137 0.47 -7.14 0.84
C GLY A 137 0.57 -7.81 -0.53
N GLN A 138 -0.14 -8.93 -0.74
CA GLN A 138 -0.23 -9.60 -2.04
C GLN A 138 -0.85 -8.71 -3.13
N ILE A 139 -1.92 -7.99 -2.80
CA ILE A 139 -2.52 -7.02 -3.72
C ILE A 139 -1.47 -5.97 -4.13
N LEU A 140 -0.73 -5.41 -3.16
CA LEU A 140 0.29 -4.41 -3.46
C LEU A 140 1.42 -4.98 -4.32
N ARG A 141 1.88 -6.22 -4.06
CA ARG A 141 2.88 -6.91 -4.92
C ARG A 141 2.35 -7.12 -6.34
N THR A 142 1.10 -7.51 -6.50
CA THR A 142 0.47 -7.67 -7.81
C THR A 142 0.41 -6.34 -8.59
N LEU A 143 0.07 -5.25 -7.91
CA LEU A 143 0.05 -3.90 -8.48
C LEU A 143 1.45 -3.44 -8.87
N GLN A 144 2.43 -3.65 -8.01
CA GLN A 144 3.83 -3.34 -8.26
C GLN A 144 4.35 -4.08 -9.51
N ALA A 145 4.10 -5.39 -9.60
CA ALA A 145 4.47 -6.21 -10.75
C ALA A 145 3.84 -5.70 -12.07
N SER A 146 2.66 -5.08 -12.00
CA SER A 146 2.02 -4.41 -13.14
C SER A 146 2.59 -3.03 -13.48
N GLY A 147 3.59 -2.56 -12.72
CA GLY A 147 4.29 -1.29 -12.92
C GLY A 147 3.66 -0.10 -12.19
N VAL A 148 2.76 -0.30 -11.23
CA VAL A 148 2.27 0.76 -10.35
C VAL A 148 3.36 1.12 -9.34
N ALA A 149 3.70 2.40 -9.23
CA ALA A 149 4.57 2.91 -8.18
C ALA A 149 3.77 3.08 -6.88
N ILE A 150 4.29 2.61 -5.75
CA ILE A 150 3.58 2.62 -4.46
C ILE A 150 4.38 3.42 -3.44
N LEU A 151 3.77 4.46 -2.86
CA LEU A 151 4.28 5.15 -1.69
C LEU A 151 3.33 4.90 -0.51
N MET A 152 3.82 4.25 0.52
CA MET A 152 3.05 3.93 1.71
C MET A 152 3.61 4.62 2.94
N VAL A 153 2.81 5.42 3.60
CA VAL A 153 3.10 5.88 4.97
C VAL A 153 2.60 4.82 5.94
N SER A 154 3.46 4.36 6.85
CA SER A 154 3.06 3.35 7.84
C SER A 154 3.87 3.41 9.12
N HIS A 155 3.27 2.91 10.19
CA HIS A 155 3.92 2.53 11.44
C HIS A 155 4.09 1.01 11.59
N ASP A 156 3.60 0.24 10.62
CA ASP A 156 3.69 -1.22 10.60
C ASP A 156 5.05 -1.65 10.03
N ILE A 157 6.04 -1.71 10.92
CA ILE A 157 7.42 -2.05 10.59
C ILE A 157 7.52 -3.43 9.95
N GLU A 158 6.78 -4.41 10.49
CA GLU A 158 6.79 -5.80 10.00
C GLU A 158 6.26 -5.89 8.57
N PHE A 159 5.17 -5.18 8.30
CA PHE A 159 4.61 -5.10 6.94
C PHE A 159 5.59 -4.45 5.96
N CYS A 160 6.21 -3.33 6.36
CA CYS A 160 7.18 -2.64 5.52
C CYS A 160 8.43 -3.49 5.26
N ALA A 161 8.93 -4.20 6.29
CA ALA A 161 10.09 -5.09 6.15
C ALA A 161 9.83 -6.24 5.16
N LYS A 162 8.58 -6.73 5.12
CA LYS A 162 8.20 -7.85 4.26
C LYS A 162 7.89 -7.44 2.82
N TYR A 163 7.23 -6.30 2.61
CA TYR A 163 6.64 -5.96 1.32
C TYR A 163 7.27 -4.77 0.59
N ALA A 164 7.97 -3.87 1.27
CA ALA A 164 8.62 -2.74 0.61
C ALA A 164 9.92 -3.16 -0.11
N ASP A 165 10.30 -2.42 -1.14
CA ASP A 165 11.61 -2.54 -1.77
C ASP A 165 12.61 -1.59 -1.12
N ARG A 166 12.11 -0.44 -0.67
CA ARG A 166 12.91 0.60 -0.01
C ARG A 166 12.11 1.22 1.12
N CYS A 167 12.80 1.53 2.22
CA CYS A 167 12.25 2.22 3.37
C CYS A 167 12.97 3.56 3.54
N ALA A 168 12.21 4.61 3.86
CA ALA A 168 12.75 5.93 4.16
C ALA A 168 12.24 6.42 5.51
N LEU A 169 13.10 7.02 6.31
CA LEU A 169 12.76 7.64 7.58
C LEU A 169 12.48 9.13 7.39
N PHE A 170 11.25 9.52 7.67
CA PHE A 170 10.82 10.91 7.62
C PHE A 170 10.80 11.51 9.03
N PHE A 171 11.61 12.54 9.25
CA PHE A 171 11.71 13.23 10.52
C PHE A 171 11.88 14.72 10.29
N ASP A 172 11.11 15.54 11.01
CA ASP A 172 11.14 17.01 10.95
C ASP A 172 11.15 17.58 9.53
N GLY A 173 10.23 17.06 8.70
CA GLY A 173 10.07 17.51 7.31
C GLY A 173 11.14 17.02 6.32
N ASN A 174 12.07 16.17 6.75
CA ASN A 174 13.19 15.70 5.94
C ASN A 174 13.25 14.17 5.88
N ILE A 175 13.82 13.64 4.81
CA ILE A 175 14.27 12.25 4.74
C ILE A 175 15.63 12.18 5.43
N VAL A 176 15.71 11.44 6.52
CA VAL A 176 16.92 11.29 7.33
C VAL A 176 17.81 10.16 6.82
N THR A 177 17.18 9.07 6.43
CA THR A 177 17.86 7.90 5.85
C THR A 177 16.91 7.15 4.92
N GLU A 178 17.46 6.49 3.93
CA GLU A 178 16.75 5.55 3.06
C GLU A 178 17.64 4.36 2.74
N ALA A 179 17.08 3.17 2.72
CA ALA A 179 17.78 1.94 2.41
C ALA A 179 16.79 0.81 2.06
N GLU A 180 17.30 -0.29 1.53
CA GLU A 180 16.56 -1.54 1.43
C GLU A 180 16.13 -2.03 2.81
N PRO A 181 15.00 -2.75 2.95
CA PRO A 181 14.46 -3.16 4.26
C PRO A 181 15.46 -3.88 5.17
N ARG A 182 16.27 -4.80 4.64
CA ARG A 182 17.29 -5.51 5.43
C ARG A 182 18.26 -4.52 6.07
N THR A 183 18.88 -3.66 5.29
CA THR A 183 19.82 -2.65 5.78
C THR A 183 19.14 -1.64 6.70
N PHE A 184 17.92 -1.22 6.37
CA PHE A 184 17.18 -0.22 7.13
C PHE A 184 16.84 -0.72 8.54
N PHE A 185 16.30 -1.94 8.67
CA PHE A 185 15.81 -2.46 9.94
C PHE A 185 16.88 -3.16 10.78
N SER A 186 17.94 -3.72 10.19
CA SER A 186 19.07 -4.30 10.92
C SER A 186 20.01 -3.23 11.50
N GLY A 187 20.19 -2.13 10.76
CA GLY A 187 21.09 -1.03 11.16
C GLY A 187 20.47 0.00 12.11
N ASN A 188 19.18 -0.11 12.46
CA ASN A 188 18.47 0.90 13.21
C ASN A 188 18.02 0.40 14.59
N SER A 189 18.41 1.11 15.66
CA SER A 189 18.04 0.73 17.03
C SER A 189 16.59 1.04 17.39
N PHE A 190 15.99 2.06 16.77
CA PHE A 190 14.63 2.51 17.06
C PHE A 190 13.58 1.87 16.13
N TYR A 191 13.94 1.73 14.85
CA TYR A 191 13.09 1.10 13.83
C TYR A 191 13.68 -0.26 13.49
N THR A 192 13.33 -1.27 14.28
CA THR A 192 13.75 -2.65 14.07
C THR A 192 12.58 -3.59 14.26
N THR A 193 12.53 -4.65 13.48
CA THR A 193 11.48 -5.66 13.54
C THR A 193 11.60 -6.56 14.76
N ALA A 194 10.51 -7.24 15.13
CA ALA A 194 10.54 -8.22 16.21
C ALA A 194 11.50 -9.38 15.87
N ALA A 195 11.51 -9.83 14.61
CA ALA A 195 12.42 -10.87 14.13
C ALA A 195 13.89 -10.48 14.33
N ASN A 196 14.27 -9.28 13.90
CA ASN A 196 15.65 -8.79 14.09
C ASN A 196 16.00 -8.60 15.56
N ARG A 197 15.09 -8.05 16.37
CA ARG A 197 15.32 -7.84 17.81
C ARG A 197 15.60 -9.15 18.56
N ILE A 198 14.95 -10.25 18.15
CA ILE A 198 15.13 -11.57 18.77
C ILE A 198 16.39 -12.27 18.24
N ALA A 199 16.64 -12.18 16.94
CA ALA A 199 17.63 -13.03 16.25
C ALA A 199 18.97 -12.33 15.97
N ARG A 200 19.11 -11.02 16.12
CA ARG A 200 20.25 -10.24 15.64
C ARG A 200 21.63 -10.68 16.18
N ASP A 201 21.67 -11.27 17.36
CA ASP A 201 22.94 -11.74 17.93
C ASP A 201 23.47 -12.99 17.20
N ILE A 202 22.61 -13.71 16.48
CA ILE A 202 22.94 -14.92 15.71
C ILE A 202 22.75 -14.68 14.20
N LEU A 203 21.68 -13.93 13.86
CA LEU A 203 21.24 -13.65 12.49
C LEU A 203 21.04 -12.13 12.32
N PRO A 204 22.11 -11.33 12.25
CA PRO A 204 22.01 -9.87 12.29
C PRO A 204 21.20 -9.26 11.14
N GLU A 205 21.15 -9.94 10.00
CA GLU A 205 20.43 -9.47 8.81
C GLU A 205 18.98 -10.00 8.68
N ALA A 206 18.54 -10.86 9.59
CA ALA A 206 17.17 -11.36 9.60
C ALA A 206 16.22 -10.25 10.07
N VAL A 207 15.32 -9.82 9.19
CA VAL A 207 14.37 -8.73 9.48
C VAL A 207 12.92 -9.18 9.39
N THR A 208 12.66 -10.39 8.85
CA THR A 208 11.32 -10.98 8.79
C THR A 208 11.26 -12.31 9.55
N PRO A 209 10.07 -12.75 9.99
CA PRO A 209 9.90 -14.09 10.55
C PRO A 209 10.34 -15.19 9.57
N GLU A 210 10.12 -15.00 8.28
CA GLU A 210 10.50 -15.90 7.20
C GLU A 210 12.03 -16.08 7.13
N ASP A 211 12.82 -15.00 7.36
CA ASP A 211 14.28 -15.08 7.41
C ASP A 211 14.73 -16.00 8.55
N VAL A 212 14.11 -15.89 9.72
CA VAL A 212 14.44 -16.71 10.89
C VAL A 212 14.04 -18.17 10.66
N ILE A 213 12.83 -18.41 10.12
CA ILE A 213 12.33 -19.74 9.79
C ILE A 213 13.27 -20.43 8.79
N ALA A 214 13.66 -19.73 7.72
CA ALA A 214 14.57 -20.25 6.70
C ALA A 214 15.95 -20.60 7.29
N ALA A 215 16.50 -19.75 8.16
CA ALA A 215 17.78 -20.01 8.83
C ALA A 215 17.73 -21.22 9.79
N CYS A 216 16.54 -21.53 10.35
CA CYS A 216 16.32 -22.72 11.17
C CYS A 216 15.98 -23.98 10.34
N GLY A 217 16.06 -23.93 9.01
CA GLY A 217 15.74 -25.05 8.13
C GLY A 217 14.24 -25.29 7.91
N GLY A 218 13.39 -24.34 8.30
CA GLY A 218 11.95 -24.37 8.06
C GLY A 218 11.58 -23.82 6.68
N ALA A 219 10.36 -24.14 6.20
CA ALA A 219 9.79 -23.56 5.00
C ALA A 219 8.80 -22.44 5.38
N ALA A 220 8.89 -21.30 4.72
CA ALA A 220 7.87 -20.26 4.85
C ALA A 220 6.52 -20.78 4.33
N GLN A 221 5.44 -20.37 4.97
CA GLN A 221 4.10 -20.71 4.46
C GLN A 221 3.88 -20.05 3.10
N PRO A 222 3.30 -20.78 2.12
CA PRO A 222 3.00 -20.21 0.82
C PRO A 222 1.98 -19.10 0.97
N GLU A 223 2.27 -17.97 0.31
CA GLU A 223 1.33 -16.87 0.26
C GLU A 223 0.18 -17.17 -0.71
N PRO A 224 -1.05 -16.69 -0.43
CA PRO A 224 -2.20 -16.94 -1.29
C PRO A 224 -1.97 -16.31 -2.67
N ALA A 225 -2.14 -17.10 -3.74
CA ALA A 225 -2.09 -16.58 -5.10
C ALA A 225 -3.26 -15.63 -5.37
N LEU A 226 -2.99 -14.50 -5.97
CA LEU A 226 -3.99 -13.55 -6.44
C LEU A 226 -4.02 -13.52 -7.98
N PRO A 227 -5.15 -13.12 -8.60
CA PRO A 227 -5.21 -12.93 -10.04
C PRO A 227 -4.27 -11.80 -10.47
N GLU A 228 -3.74 -11.93 -11.69
CA GLU A 228 -2.93 -10.87 -12.30
C GLU A 228 -3.74 -9.57 -12.43
N TYR A 229 -3.09 -8.45 -12.21
CA TYR A 229 -3.64 -7.13 -12.47
C TYR A 229 -3.05 -6.58 -13.76
N GLN A 230 -3.91 -6.34 -14.74
CA GLN A 230 -3.50 -5.73 -16.00
C GLN A 230 -3.93 -4.25 -16.01
N ARG A 231 -2.96 -3.38 -16.19
CA ARG A 231 -3.25 -1.96 -16.42
C ARG A 231 -3.88 -1.79 -17.79
N ILE A 232 -4.99 -1.10 -17.83
CA ILE A 232 -5.63 -0.76 -19.11
C ILE A 232 -4.93 0.50 -19.62
N PRO A 233 -4.37 0.49 -20.85
CA PRO A 233 -3.80 1.70 -21.42
C PRO A 233 -4.89 2.79 -21.49
N PRO A 234 -4.52 4.09 -21.32
CA PRO A 234 -5.46 5.18 -21.51
C PRO A 234 -6.10 5.06 -22.89
N ALA A 235 -7.40 5.33 -22.98
CA ALA A 235 -8.07 5.45 -24.27
C ALA A 235 -7.38 6.58 -25.05
N LEU A 236 -6.93 6.27 -26.27
CA LEU A 236 -6.34 7.22 -27.20
C LEU A 236 -7.37 8.28 -27.59
#